data_6adef26c7b0efc9bfa8ace30b25516d9
#
_entry.id   6adef26c7b0efc9bfa8ace30b25516d9
#
_cell.length_a   1.000
_cell.length_b   1.000
_cell.length_c   1.000
_cell.angle_alpha   90.00
_cell.angle_beta   90.00
_cell.angle_gamma   90.00
#
_symmetry.space_group_name_H-M   'P 1'
#
loop_
_entity.id
_entity.type
_entity.pdbx_description
1 polymer ?
#
loop_
_entity_poly.entity_id
_entity_poly.type
_entity_poly.pdbx_seq_one_letter_code
_entity_poly.pdbx_strand_id
1 'polypeptide(L)'
;TFSGLGAYSDYKHLQIRMIAGCAAGFDSSGYLELNGDSTASYSHHRLQGSGSIVSSDAGSSDTYILIQAMLSSNAYPNEFAAGVLDVLDFSSSSKNTTIRALHGHKGTGSQKVSLSSGAYLNTDAITSLTVGGAGGNSMRAGSRFSLMGIK
;
A
#
# COMPACT_ATOMS: atom_id res chain seq x y z
N THR A 1 5.71 -8.07 6.84
CA THR A 1 6.50 -8.40 5.63
C THR A 1 6.10 -9.77 5.14
N PHE A 2 5.95 -9.92 3.83
CA PHE A 2 5.88 -11.18 3.11
C PHE A 2 7.23 -11.40 2.41
N SER A 3 7.83 -12.55 2.55
CA SER A 3 9.15 -12.87 2.00
C SER A 3 9.16 -14.23 1.32
N GLY A 4 10.25 -14.55 0.60
CA GLY A 4 10.37 -15.79 -0.15
C GLY A 4 9.51 -15.84 -1.41
N LEU A 5 9.11 -14.69 -1.95
CA LEU A 5 8.18 -14.59 -3.08
C LEU A 5 8.76 -15.14 -4.38
N GLY A 6 10.09 -15.19 -4.51
CA GLY A 6 10.76 -15.79 -5.68
C GLY A 6 10.41 -17.27 -5.92
N ALA A 7 9.98 -17.99 -4.88
CA ALA A 7 9.52 -19.38 -5.00
C ALA A 7 8.16 -19.50 -5.72
N TYR A 8 7.46 -18.40 -5.97
CA TYR A 8 6.13 -18.34 -6.56
C TYR A 8 6.11 -17.71 -7.96
N SER A 9 7.21 -17.79 -8.69
CA SER A 9 7.38 -17.19 -10.03
C SER A 9 6.39 -17.70 -11.09
N ASP A 10 5.68 -18.79 -10.82
CA ASP A 10 4.58 -19.29 -11.67
C ASP A 10 3.37 -18.35 -11.71
N TYR A 11 3.24 -17.47 -10.72
CA TYR A 11 2.25 -16.40 -10.73
C TYR A 11 2.84 -15.17 -11.41
N LYS A 12 2.00 -14.42 -12.11
CA LYS A 12 2.41 -13.18 -12.80
C LYS A 12 2.26 -11.95 -11.91
N HIS A 13 1.21 -11.94 -11.10
CA HIS A 13 0.86 -10.80 -10.29
C HIS A 13 0.62 -11.23 -8.85
N LEU A 14 0.80 -10.29 -7.92
CA LEU A 14 0.41 -10.47 -6.53
C LEU A 14 -0.72 -9.49 -6.22
N GLN A 15 -1.66 -9.93 -5.40
CA GLN A 15 -2.71 -9.08 -4.86
C GLN A 15 -2.71 -9.16 -3.34
N ILE A 16 -2.72 -8.00 -2.68
CA ILE A 16 -2.92 -7.89 -1.24
C ILE A 16 -4.32 -7.39 -0.97
N ARG A 17 -5.08 -8.11 -0.16
CA ARG A 17 -6.31 -7.61 0.46
C ARG A 17 -6.03 -7.27 1.90
N MET A 18 -6.48 -6.10 2.34
CA MET A 18 -6.20 -5.66 3.70
C MET A 18 -7.42 -5.02 4.37
N ILE A 19 -7.47 -5.21 5.68
CA ILE A 19 -8.20 -4.39 6.64
C ILE A 19 -7.15 -3.92 7.63
N ALA A 20 -6.92 -2.60 7.72
CA ALA A 20 -5.79 -2.09 8.46
C ALA A 20 -6.11 -0.79 9.21
N GLY A 21 -5.42 -0.62 10.31
CA GLY A 21 -5.37 0.60 11.10
C GLY A 21 -4.02 0.80 11.74
N CYS A 22 -3.73 2.00 12.20
CA CYS A 22 -2.54 2.36 12.95
C CYS A 22 -2.84 2.50 14.45
N ALA A 23 -1.85 2.23 15.28
CA ALA A 23 -1.97 2.31 16.74
C ALA A 23 -1.96 3.75 17.26
N ALA A 24 -1.41 4.71 16.52
CA ALA A 24 -1.31 6.13 16.93
C ALA A 24 -1.33 7.06 15.71
N GLY A 25 -1.49 8.36 15.96
CA GLY A 25 -1.53 9.40 14.92
C GLY A 25 -2.96 9.74 14.47
N PHE A 26 -3.08 10.75 13.61
CA PHE A 26 -4.32 11.13 12.94
C PHE A 26 -4.21 10.73 11.48
N ASP A 27 -5.23 10.10 10.91
CA ASP A 27 -5.34 9.72 9.49
C ASP A 27 -4.01 9.22 8.90
N SER A 28 -3.44 8.20 9.54
CA SER A 28 -2.13 7.68 9.16
C SER A 28 -2.19 7.00 7.79
N SER A 29 -1.24 7.34 6.96
CA SER A 29 -1.03 6.65 5.69
C SER A 29 -0.30 5.32 5.94
N GLY A 30 -0.58 4.34 5.10
CA GLY A 30 0.26 3.15 4.98
C GLY A 30 1.30 3.34 3.87
N TYR A 31 2.28 2.47 3.86
CA TYR A 31 3.26 2.38 2.78
C TYR A 31 3.41 0.94 2.29
N LEU A 32 3.84 0.82 1.04
CA LEU A 32 4.33 -0.41 0.45
C LEU A 32 5.79 -0.23 0.07
N GLU A 33 6.64 -1.12 0.54
CA GLU A 33 8.06 -1.21 0.20
C GLU A 33 8.35 -2.57 -0.41
N LEU A 34 9.15 -2.62 -1.46
CA LEU A 34 9.51 -3.80 -2.22
C LEU A 34 10.98 -4.11 -2.04
N ASN A 35 11.33 -5.39 -1.86
CA ASN A 35 12.70 -5.89 -1.69
C ASN A 35 13.50 -5.25 -0.56
N GLY A 36 12.85 -4.58 0.41
CA GLY A 36 13.54 -3.81 1.44
C GLY A 36 14.26 -2.57 0.91
N ASP A 37 13.94 -2.13 -0.31
CA ASP A 37 14.52 -0.93 -0.91
C ASP A 37 13.83 0.31 -0.37
N SER A 38 14.55 1.06 0.46
CA SER A 38 14.14 2.36 1.01
C SER A 38 14.85 3.54 0.34
N THR A 39 15.40 3.34 -0.86
CA THR A 39 16.01 4.40 -1.66
C THR A 39 14.97 5.15 -2.50
N ALA A 40 15.37 6.20 -3.19
CA ALA A 40 14.50 7.04 -4.02
C ALA A 40 14.05 6.34 -5.32
N SER A 41 13.57 5.10 -5.20
CA SER A 41 13.25 4.19 -6.32
C SER A 41 11.74 4.10 -6.62
N TYR A 42 10.93 4.97 -6.04
CA TYR A 42 9.47 4.89 -6.22
C TYR A 42 8.89 6.18 -6.78
N SER A 43 7.80 6.01 -7.51
CA SER A 43 6.92 7.10 -7.92
C SER A 43 5.47 6.72 -7.70
N HIS A 44 4.61 7.70 -7.48
CA HIS A 44 3.18 7.46 -7.35
C HIS A 44 2.34 8.59 -7.93
N HIS A 45 1.12 8.26 -8.26
CA HIS A 45 0.05 9.20 -8.59
C HIS A 45 -1.23 8.73 -7.92
N ARG A 46 -1.97 9.65 -7.32
CA ARG A 46 -3.17 9.34 -6.57
C ARG A 46 -4.31 10.28 -6.91
N LEU A 47 -5.51 9.71 -7.01
CA LEU A 47 -6.78 10.40 -7.05
C LEU A 47 -7.57 10.04 -5.79
N GLN A 48 -8.09 11.00 -5.07
CA GLN A 48 -8.87 10.75 -3.85
C GLN A 48 -10.11 11.61 -3.75
N GLY A 49 -11.14 11.04 -3.14
CA GLY A 49 -12.34 11.75 -2.71
C GLY A 49 -12.45 11.74 -1.18
N SER A 50 -12.71 12.91 -0.58
CA SER A 50 -12.91 13.08 0.86
C SER A 50 -14.14 13.95 1.10
N GLY A 51 -15.25 13.34 1.44
CA GLY A 51 -16.54 14.05 1.51
C GLY A 51 -16.94 14.60 0.15
N SER A 52 -17.01 15.91 0.01
CA SER A 52 -17.34 16.63 -1.24
C SER A 52 -16.08 17.09 -2.01
N ILE A 53 -14.88 16.82 -1.51
CA ILE A 53 -13.62 17.28 -2.09
C ILE A 53 -12.99 16.15 -2.88
N VAL A 54 -12.62 16.46 -4.12
CA VAL A 54 -11.79 15.59 -4.98
C VAL A 54 -10.43 16.25 -5.13
N SER A 55 -9.35 15.47 -4.98
CA SER A 55 -7.98 15.95 -5.15
C SER A 55 -7.10 14.89 -5.78
N SER A 56 -6.01 15.33 -6.38
CA SER A 56 -4.97 14.46 -6.88
C SER A 56 -3.60 14.94 -6.42
N ASP A 57 -2.68 14.02 -6.30
CA ASP A 57 -1.27 14.30 -6.05
C ASP A 57 -0.38 13.27 -6.74
N ALA A 58 0.89 13.62 -6.86
CA ALA A 58 1.92 12.76 -7.43
C ALA A 58 3.24 12.99 -6.68
N GLY A 59 4.05 11.94 -6.61
CA GLY A 59 5.40 11.99 -6.08
C GLY A 59 6.36 11.22 -6.97
N SER A 60 7.62 11.60 -6.91
CA SER A 60 8.73 10.92 -7.57
C SER A 60 9.94 10.95 -6.66
N SER A 61 10.83 10.00 -6.85
CA SER A 61 12.00 9.82 -5.96
C SER A 61 11.59 9.54 -4.51
N ASP A 62 10.47 8.84 -4.35
CA ASP A 62 9.98 8.42 -3.05
C ASP A 62 10.74 7.18 -2.57
N THR A 63 10.76 6.96 -1.27
CA THR A 63 11.39 5.78 -0.63
C THR A 63 10.42 4.62 -0.41
N TYR A 64 9.15 4.79 -0.74
CA TYR A 64 8.07 3.79 -0.71
C TYR A 64 6.87 4.29 -1.50
N ILE A 65 5.95 3.40 -1.82
CA ILE A 65 4.65 3.79 -2.37
C ILE A 65 3.68 4.09 -1.24
N LEU A 66 3.12 5.29 -1.26
CA LEU A 66 2.13 5.72 -0.28
C LEU A 66 0.79 5.04 -0.54
N ILE A 67 0.27 4.35 0.46
CA ILE A 67 -1.09 3.79 0.49
C ILE A 67 -1.87 4.42 1.63
N GLN A 68 -2.94 5.13 1.31
CA GLN A 68 -3.73 5.86 2.29
C GLN A 68 -4.91 5.06 2.83
N ALA A 69 -4.64 3.97 3.51
CA ALA A 69 -5.72 3.15 4.03
C ALA A 69 -5.48 2.72 5.48
N MET A 70 -5.17 3.67 6.35
CA MET A 70 -4.98 3.32 7.76
C MET A 70 -5.65 4.36 8.66
N LEU A 71 -6.58 3.93 9.46
CA LEU A 71 -7.23 4.75 10.48
C LEU A 71 -6.50 4.62 11.81
N SER A 72 -6.32 5.74 12.49
CA SER A 72 -5.74 5.78 13.83
C SER A 72 -6.69 5.24 14.88
N SER A 73 -6.19 4.42 15.81
CA SER A 73 -6.98 3.95 16.95
C SER A 73 -7.35 5.06 17.93
N ASN A 74 -6.55 6.11 18.02
CA ASN A 74 -6.81 7.22 18.93
C ASN A 74 -8.00 8.07 18.48
N ALA A 75 -8.12 8.29 17.16
CA ALA A 75 -9.21 9.07 16.61
C ALA A 75 -10.45 8.22 16.30
N TYR A 76 -10.26 6.94 15.98
CA TYR A 76 -11.31 6.05 15.47
C TYR A 76 -11.19 4.65 16.08
N PRO A 77 -11.52 4.49 17.38
CA PRO A 77 -11.46 3.22 18.09
C PRO A 77 -12.34 2.17 17.45
N ASN A 78 -12.22 1.15 16.97
CA ASN A 78 -13.05 0.14 16.30
C ASN A 78 -13.28 0.34 14.79
N GLU A 79 -12.69 1.37 14.18
CA GLU A 79 -12.78 1.60 12.75
C GLU A 79 -11.49 1.17 12.05
N PHE A 80 -11.63 0.56 10.89
CA PHE A 80 -10.53 0.10 10.05
C PHE A 80 -10.75 0.58 8.62
N ALA A 81 -9.66 0.82 7.92
CA ALA A 81 -9.69 1.02 6.49
C ALA A 81 -9.58 -0.31 5.76
N ALA A 82 -10.12 -0.39 4.56
CA ALA A 82 -10.02 -1.54 3.69
C ALA A 82 -9.35 -1.17 2.36
N GLY A 83 -8.63 -2.12 1.77
CA GLY A 83 -7.99 -1.89 0.49
C GLY A 83 -7.60 -3.17 -0.24
N VAL A 84 -7.40 -2.99 -1.53
CA VAL A 84 -6.79 -3.97 -2.40
C VAL A 84 -5.61 -3.34 -3.13
N LEU A 85 -4.49 -4.03 -3.16
CA LEU A 85 -3.27 -3.64 -3.88
C LEU A 85 -2.91 -4.74 -4.87
N ASP A 86 -2.59 -4.36 -6.08
CA ASP A 86 -2.01 -5.25 -7.09
C ASP A 86 -0.53 -4.86 -7.31
N VAL A 87 0.34 -5.85 -7.28
CA VAL A 87 1.75 -5.76 -7.67
C VAL A 87 1.88 -6.55 -8.96
N LEU A 88 1.99 -5.83 -10.07
CA LEU A 88 1.88 -6.41 -11.41
C LEU A 88 3.25 -6.88 -11.90
N ASP A 89 3.29 -8.06 -12.53
CA ASP A 89 4.50 -8.67 -13.09
C ASP A 89 5.66 -8.77 -12.09
N PHE A 90 5.35 -9.11 -10.85
CA PHE A 90 6.30 -9.10 -9.73
C PHE A 90 7.56 -9.97 -9.95
N SER A 91 7.45 -11.02 -10.75
CA SER A 91 8.57 -11.93 -11.07
C SER A 91 9.41 -11.50 -12.25
N SER A 92 9.05 -10.38 -12.92
CA SER A 92 9.83 -9.86 -14.05
C SER A 92 11.17 -9.28 -13.58
N SER A 93 12.23 -9.54 -14.35
CA SER A 93 13.56 -8.94 -14.17
C SER A 93 13.96 -8.06 -15.34
N SER A 94 13.00 -7.61 -16.14
CA SER A 94 13.27 -6.83 -17.38
C SER A 94 12.49 -5.53 -17.48
N LYS A 95 11.61 -5.26 -16.52
CA LYS A 95 10.79 -4.03 -16.48
C LYS A 95 10.49 -3.62 -15.06
N ASN A 96 10.21 -2.35 -14.87
CA ASN A 96 9.77 -1.79 -13.60
C ASN A 96 8.44 -2.42 -13.16
N THR A 97 8.32 -2.70 -11.88
CA THR A 97 7.08 -3.23 -11.31
C THR A 97 6.05 -2.12 -11.17
N THR A 98 4.86 -2.33 -11.72
CA THR A 98 3.73 -1.42 -11.57
C THR A 98 2.85 -1.86 -10.41
N ILE A 99 2.44 -0.89 -9.60
CA ILE A 99 1.54 -1.08 -8.47
C ILE A 99 0.28 -0.26 -8.70
N ARG A 100 -0.87 -0.80 -8.33
CA ARG A 100 -2.09 -0.02 -8.20
C ARG A 100 -2.82 -0.41 -6.92
N ALA A 101 -3.54 0.54 -6.35
CA ALA A 101 -4.30 0.31 -5.13
C ALA A 101 -5.64 1.04 -5.18
N LEU A 102 -6.68 0.34 -4.73
CA LEU A 102 -7.95 0.94 -4.39
C LEU A 102 -8.17 0.73 -2.90
N HIS A 103 -8.36 1.82 -2.17
CA HIS A 103 -8.53 1.75 -0.72
C HIS A 103 -9.44 2.86 -0.22
N GLY A 104 -9.97 2.67 0.96
CA GLY A 104 -10.81 3.68 1.57
C GLY A 104 -11.26 3.32 2.98
N HIS A 105 -11.86 4.31 3.60
CA HIS A 105 -12.48 4.19 4.90
C HIS A 105 -13.67 5.13 5.02
N LYS A 106 -14.58 4.77 5.91
CA LYS A 106 -15.65 5.63 6.40
C LYS A 106 -15.61 5.56 7.92
N GLY A 107 -15.18 6.63 8.54
CA GLY A 107 -15.16 6.79 9.98
C GLY A 107 -16.11 7.89 10.45
N THR A 108 -16.23 8.04 11.76
CA THR A 108 -17.16 9.00 12.39
C THR A 108 -16.78 10.47 12.07
N GLY A 109 -15.49 10.75 11.89
CA GLY A 109 -14.96 12.07 11.59
C GLY A 109 -14.10 12.17 10.34
N SER A 110 -13.86 11.04 9.64
CA SER A 110 -13.04 11.00 8.43
C SER A 110 -13.60 10.00 7.44
N GLN A 111 -13.52 10.33 6.17
CA GLN A 111 -13.94 9.46 5.09
C GLN A 111 -13.08 9.73 3.86
N LYS A 112 -12.56 8.67 3.26
CA LYS A 112 -11.78 8.75 2.02
C LYS A 112 -12.00 7.53 1.16
N VAL A 113 -11.96 7.73 -0.14
CA VAL A 113 -11.72 6.70 -1.14
C VAL A 113 -10.56 7.18 -2.00
N SER A 114 -9.64 6.29 -2.33
CA SER A 114 -8.47 6.63 -3.13
C SER A 114 -8.16 5.55 -4.13
N LEU A 115 -7.82 5.99 -5.34
CA LEU A 115 -7.21 5.18 -6.37
C LEU A 115 -5.76 5.64 -6.53
N SER A 116 -4.81 4.74 -6.36
CA SER A 116 -3.39 5.02 -6.48
C SER A 116 -2.77 4.14 -7.56
N SER A 117 -1.82 4.71 -8.27
CA SER A 117 -0.91 4.01 -9.18
C SER A 117 0.51 4.35 -8.78
N GLY A 118 1.43 3.41 -8.91
CA GLY A 118 2.83 3.63 -8.58
C GLY A 118 3.74 2.73 -9.39
N ALA A 119 5.01 3.08 -9.43
CA ALA A 119 6.04 2.28 -10.05
C ALA A 119 7.24 2.14 -9.09
N TYR A 120 7.79 0.94 -9.06
CA TYR A 120 9.10 0.66 -8.50
C TYR A 120 10.11 0.74 -9.64
N LEU A 121 10.99 1.73 -9.59
CA LEU A 121 11.92 2.10 -10.66
C LEU A 121 13.20 1.25 -10.64
N ASN A 122 13.02 -0.03 -10.39
CA ASN A 122 14.06 -1.04 -10.42
C ASN A 122 13.49 -2.27 -11.15
N THR A 123 14.33 -2.94 -11.93
CA THR A 123 13.93 -4.11 -12.72
C THR A 123 14.14 -5.44 -12.01
N ASP A 124 14.61 -5.43 -10.76
CA ASP A 124 14.76 -6.67 -10.00
C ASP A 124 13.41 -7.32 -9.70
N ALA A 125 13.34 -8.63 -9.86
CA ALA A 125 12.17 -9.39 -9.45
C ALA A 125 11.86 -9.19 -7.96
N ILE A 126 10.58 -9.09 -7.62
CA ILE A 126 10.15 -8.86 -6.24
C ILE A 126 10.21 -10.17 -5.46
N THR A 127 11.06 -10.22 -4.46
CA THR A 127 11.26 -11.36 -3.56
C THR A 127 10.68 -11.14 -2.17
N SER A 128 10.42 -9.88 -1.83
CA SER A 128 9.74 -9.51 -0.57
C SER A 128 8.94 -8.22 -0.75
N LEU A 129 7.90 -8.09 0.08
CA LEU A 129 7.13 -6.86 0.19
C LEU A 129 6.75 -6.60 1.65
N THR A 130 6.79 -5.33 2.04
CA THR A 130 6.41 -4.87 3.37
C THR A 130 5.28 -3.86 3.26
N VAL A 131 4.20 -4.10 4.00
CA VAL A 131 3.14 -3.11 4.23
C VAL A 131 3.30 -2.61 5.64
N GLY A 132 3.39 -1.31 5.82
CA GLY A 132 3.60 -0.67 7.12
C GLY A 132 2.81 0.62 7.30
N GLY A 133 2.82 1.14 8.52
CA GLY A 133 2.31 2.49 8.82
C GLY A 133 3.38 3.53 8.53
N ALA A 134 3.08 4.51 7.68
CA ALA A 134 4.02 5.58 7.37
C ALA A 134 4.33 6.44 8.62
N GLY A 135 5.53 7.03 8.63
CA GLY A 135 5.98 7.84 9.76
C GLY A 135 6.31 7.04 11.03
N GLY A 136 6.65 5.75 10.91
CA GLY A 136 7.01 4.90 12.04
C GLY A 136 5.82 4.40 12.87
N ASN A 137 4.60 4.58 12.38
CA ASN A 137 3.40 4.13 13.09
C ASN A 137 3.28 2.60 13.09
N SER A 138 3.07 2.03 14.26
CA SER A 138 2.80 0.59 14.40
C SER A 138 1.43 0.24 13.84
N MET A 139 1.32 -0.97 13.32
CA MET A 139 0.02 -1.55 12.96
C MET A 139 -0.83 -1.77 14.21
N ARG A 140 -2.10 -1.49 14.09
CA ARG A 140 -3.08 -1.71 15.13
C ARG A 140 -3.46 -3.19 15.22
N ALA A 141 -3.69 -3.68 16.44
CA ALA A 141 -4.27 -5.01 16.67
C ALA A 141 -5.60 -5.15 15.92
N GLY A 142 -5.79 -6.29 15.26
CA GLY A 142 -6.95 -6.54 14.39
C GLY A 142 -6.71 -6.24 12.91
N SER A 143 -5.59 -5.59 12.54
CA SER A 143 -5.19 -5.45 11.14
C SER A 143 -4.92 -6.83 10.53
N ARG A 144 -5.41 -7.04 9.29
CA ARG A 144 -5.28 -8.29 8.55
C ARG A 144 -4.83 -8.02 7.13
N PHE A 145 -3.93 -8.86 6.66
CA PHE A 145 -3.38 -8.81 5.31
C PHE A 145 -3.39 -10.21 4.72
N SER A 146 -3.94 -10.35 3.53
CA SER A 146 -3.94 -11.60 2.76
C SER A 146 -3.21 -11.35 1.45
N LEU A 147 -2.20 -12.18 1.15
CA LEU A 147 -1.48 -12.15 -0.10
C LEU A 147 -1.96 -13.30 -0.99
N MET A 148 -2.23 -13.00 -2.25
CA MET A 148 -2.68 -13.95 -3.27
C MET A 148 -1.80 -13.84 -4.51
N GLY A 149 -1.45 -14.99 -5.10
CA GLY A 149 -0.86 -15.06 -6.42
C GLY A 149 -1.94 -15.11 -7.50
N ILE A 150 -1.73 -14.40 -8.58
CA ILE A 150 -2.62 -14.34 -9.75
C ILE A 150 -1.83 -14.78 -10.98
N LYS A 151 -2.39 -15.75 -11.73
CA LYS A 151 -1.81 -16.26 -12.98
C LYS A 151 -2.15 -15.40 -14.18
#